data_84a0d995def6a26b279802969dd5ee6e
#
_entry.id   84a0d995def6a26b279802969dd5ee6e
#
_cell.length_a   1.000
_cell.length_b   1.000
_cell.length_c   1.000
_cell.angle_alpha   90.00
_cell.angle_beta   90.00
_cell.angle_gamma   90.00
#
_symmetry.space_group_name_H-M   'P 1'
#
loop_
_entity.id
_entity.type
_entity.pdbx_description
1 polymer ?
#
loop_
_entity_poly.entity_id
_entity_poly.type
_entity_poly.pdbx_seq_one_letter_code
_entity_poly.pdbx_strand_id
1 'polypeptide(L)'
;MRADLSQATFIIPIRIESPDRLRNVITTTAFLLENFDTNIIIQEVDKQSVFEKEALPILEDIVEVDIWKNFNFIHKKSDEPLFHRQRVLNEMIMECETDIVVNYDCDVILPKESYTLAYKGIMDNIYDVVYPYGQGMFQKQVAATDITVSKFLETGDYEFLNAVSKDHTSDFGWAQFFKTSVYKEGGMENENFKAYAPEAVSYTHLRAHETGND
;
A
#
# COMPACT_ATOMS: atom_id res chain seq x y z
N MET A 1 8.23 -3.46 -19.37
CA MET A 1 9.06 -2.32 -18.85
C MET A 1 8.37 -1.78 -17.61
N ARG A 2 9.09 -1.69 -16.48
CA ARG A 2 8.58 -1.15 -15.22
C ARG A 2 8.45 0.37 -15.33
N ALA A 3 7.40 0.94 -14.74
CA ALA A 3 7.27 2.40 -14.68
C ALA A 3 8.19 2.95 -13.58
N ASP A 4 8.80 4.10 -13.83
CA ASP A 4 9.67 4.79 -12.87
C ASP A 4 8.84 5.50 -11.80
N LEU A 5 8.90 4.99 -10.59
CA LEU A 5 8.39 5.56 -9.34
C LEU A 5 9.52 5.61 -8.28
N SER A 6 10.78 5.79 -8.71
CA SER A 6 11.97 5.67 -7.86
C SER A 6 12.01 6.65 -6.68
N GLN A 7 11.27 7.77 -6.77
CA GLN A 7 11.08 8.72 -5.68
C GLN A 7 9.83 8.43 -4.82
N ALA A 8 9.26 7.24 -4.93
CA ALA A 8 8.19 6.78 -4.06
C ALA A 8 8.63 5.59 -3.20
N THR A 9 8.16 5.57 -1.94
CA THR A 9 8.28 4.44 -1.03
C THR A 9 6.89 3.96 -0.65
N PHE A 10 6.55 2.74 -1.06
CA PHE A 10 5.33 2.07 -0.59
C PHE A 10 5.57 1.49 0.80
N ILE A 11 4.77 1.90 1.76
CA ILE A 11 4.79 1.39 3.14
C ILE A 11 3.58 0.51 3.39
N ILE A 12 3.83 -0.75 3.75
CA ILE A 12 2.79 -1.78 3.90
C ILE A 12 2.90 -2.38 5.32
N PRO A 13 2.16 -1.83 6.29
CA PRO A 13 2.10 -2.40 7.63
C PRO A 13 1.22 -3.64 7.62
N ILE A 14 1.72 -4.77 8.15
CA ILE A 14 0.99 -6.04 8.14
C ILE A 14 1.01 -6.78 9.48
N ARG A 15 -0.07 -7.56 9.66
CA ARG A 15 -0.16 -8.73 10.54
C ARG A 15 -0.90 -9.79 9.75
N ILE A 16 -0.28 -10.95 9.53
CA ILE A 16 -0.85 -12.01 8.70
C ILE A 16 -1.63 -12.99 9.58
N GLU A 17 -2.94 -12.77 9.68
CA GLU A 17 -3.84 -13.53 10.56
C GLU A 17 -4.65 -14.61 9.81
N SER A 18 -4.54 -14.67 8.48
CA SER A 18 -5.30 -15.60 7.66
C SER A 18 -4.58 -15.97 6.37
N PRO A 19 -4.90 -17.14 5.77
CA PRO A 19 -4.39 -17.51 4.45
C PRO A 19 -4.74 -16.50 3.35
N ASP A 20 -5.90 -15.86 3.44
CA ASP A 20 -6.32 -14.83 2.48
C ASP A 20 -5.40 -13.61 2.56
N ARG A 21 -5.03 -13.17 3.77
CA ARG A 21 -4.12 -12.05 3.93
C ARG A 21 -2.70 -12.40 3.46
N LEU A 22 -2.25 -13.61 3.70
CA LEU A 22 -0.98 -14.12 3.17
C LEU A 22 -0.97 -14.06 1.65
N ARG A 23 -1.98 -14.62 0.99
CA ARG A 23 -2.13 -14.59 -0.46
C ARG A 23 -2.17 -13.16 -1.00
N ASN A 24 -2.93 -12.27 -0.35
CA ASN A 24 -3.08 -10.89 -0.78
C ASN A 24 -1.74 -10.15 -0.72
N VAL A 25 -0.99 -10.24 0.38
CA VAL A 25 0.31 -9.55 0.49
C VAL A 25 1.32 -10.08 -0.52
N ILE A 26 1.34 -11.38 -0.81
CA ILE A 26 2.19 -11.97 -1.87
C ILE A 26 1.81 -11.36 -3.22
N THR A 27 0.52 -11.38 -3.57
CA THR A 27 0.04 -10.89 -4.87
C THR A 27 0.34 -9.40 -5.06
N THR A 28 0.05 -8.61 -4.04
CA THR A 28 0.26 -7.15 -4.10
C THR A 28 1.75 -6.80 -4.17
N THR A 29 2.59 -7.50 -3.40
CA THR A 29 4.04 -7.27 -3.41
C THR A 29 4.65 -7.65 -4.76
N ALA A 30 4.29 -8.81 -5.31
CA ALA A 30 4.74 -9.23 -6.63
C ALA A 30 4.30 -8.24 -7.71
N PHE A 31 3.03 -7.80 -7.68
CA PHE A 31 2.52 -6.79 -8.60
C PHE A 31 3.31 -5.48 -8.55
N LEU A 32 3.60 -4.97 -7.36
CA LEU A 32 4.37 -3.72 -7.21
C LEU A 32 5.79 -3.90 -7.75
N LEU A 33 6.47 -4.98 -7.38
CA LEU A 33 7.84 -5.26 -7.79
C LEU A 33 7.97 -5.40 -9.31
N GLU A 34 7.07 -6.14 -9.94
CA GLU A 34 7.14 -6.41 -11.38
C GLU A 34 6.77 -5.21 -12.26
N ASN A 35 5.94 -4.30 -11.75
CA ASN A 35 5.40 -3.22 -12.57
C ASN A 35 6.05 -1.87 -12.36
N PHE A 36 6.72 -1.65 -11.20
CA PHE A 36 7.25 -0.34 -10.84
C PHE A 36 8.72 -0.43 -10.38
N ASP A 37 9.53 0.51 -10.82
CA ASP A 37 10.82 0.80 -10.19
C ASP A 37 10.56 1.75 -9.03
N THR A 38 10.45 1.19 -7.83
CA THR A 38 10.01 1.89 -6.62
C THR A 38 10.66 1.30 -5.37
N ASN A 39 10.54 1.97 -4.24
CA ASN A 39 10.95 1.43 -2.95
C ASN A 39 9.74 0.81 -2.24
N ILE A 40 9.94 -0.31 -1.58
CA ILE A 40 8.91 -1.01 -0.83
C ILE A 40 9.44 -1.34 0.56
N ILE A 41 8.71 -0.94 1.58
CA ILE A 41 8.94 -1.35 2.97
C ILE A 41 7.72 -2.12 3.43
N ILE A 42 7.92 -3.37 3.84
CA ILE A 42 6.90 -4.17 4.51
C ILE A 42 7.30 -4.32 5.97
N GLN A 43 6.44 -3.93 6.90
CA GLN A 43 6.67 -4.13 8.33
C GLN A 43 5.60 -5.03 8.91
N GLU A 44 6.02 -6.25 9.32
CA GLU A 44 5.18 -7.20 10.04
C GLU A 44 5.37 -7.05 11.54
N VAL A 45 4.25 -6.95 12.27
CA VAL A 45 4.25 -6.86 13.73
C VAL A 45 3.46 -8.01 14.30
N ASP A 46 4.15 -9.07 14.72
CA ASP A 46 3.57 -10.29 15.30
C ASP A 46 4.60 -11.04 16.17
N LYS A 47 4.15 -12.06 16.89
CA LYS A 47 5.02 -12.95 17.71
C LYS A 47 6.08 -13.66 16.88
N GLN A 48 5.72 -14.10 15.68
CA GLN A 48 6.56 -14.76 14.70
C GLN A 48 6.24 -14.21 13.34
N SER A 49 7.26 -14.09 12.50
CA SER A 49 7.05 -13.68 11.13
C SER A 49 6.44 -14.82 10.30
N VAL A 50 5.24 -14.57 9.77
CA VAL A 50 4.62 -15.41 8.73
C VAL A 50 5.14 -14.99 7.36
N PHE A 51 5.37 -13.69 7.16
CA PHE A 51 5.90 -13.18 5.91
C PHE A 51 7.27 -13.79 5.57
N GLU A 52 8.22 -13.78 6.51
CA GLU A 52 9.55 -14.35 6.30
C GLU A 52 9.51 -15.86 6.02
N LYS A 53 8.60 -16.58 6.69
CA LYS A 53 8.54 -18.04 6.58
C LYS A 53 7.77 -18.53 5.36
N GLU A 54 6.69 -17.83 4.97
CA GLU A 54 5.73 -18.33 3.99
C GLU A 54 5.63 -17.42 2.76
N ALA A 55 5.63 -16.09 2.92
CA ALA A 55 5.49 -15.16 1.78
C ALA A 55 6.81 -14.99 1.01
N LEU A 56 7.90 -14.73 1.73
CA LEU A 56 9.19 -14.42 1.11
C LEU A 56 9.71 -15.53 0.19
N PRO A 57 9.69 -16.83 0.56
CA PRO A 57 10.12 -17.89 -0.34
C PRO A 57 9.28 -17.99 -1.62
N ILE A 58 7.98 -17.71 -1.54
CA ILE A 58 7.10 -17.72 -2.72
C ILE A 58 7.43 -16.53 -3.62
N LEU A 59 7.63 -15.35 -3.03
CA LEU A 59 8.01 -14.15 -3.78
C LEU A 59 9.37 -14.31 -4.47
N GLU A 60 10.36 -14.92 -3.80
CA GLU A 60 11.67 -15.21 -4.38
C GLU A 60 11.62 -16.21 -5.55
N ASP A 61 10.61 -17.09 -5.59
CA ASP A 61 10.38 -18.03 -6.69
C ASP A 61 9.71 -17.37 -7.91
N ILE A 62 8.81 -16.42 -7.68
CA ILE A 62 7.98 -15.81 -8.75
C ILE A 62 8.51 -14.48 -9.27
N VAL A 63 9.36 -13.77 -8.52
CA VAL A 63 9.89 -12.44 -8.88
C VAL A 63 11.39 -12.52 -9.14
N GLU A 64 11.84 -11.98 -10.29
CA GLU A 64 13.24 -12.01 -10.69
C GLU A 64 14.17 -11.30 -9.67
N VAL A 65 15.34 -11.87 -9.42
CA VAL A 65 16.31 -11.41 -8.39
C VAL A 65 16.73 -9.95 -8.56
N ASP A 66 16.89 -9.48 -9.79
CA ASP A 66 17.35 -8.11 -10.09
C ASP A 66 16.33 -7.02 -9.69
N ILE A 67 15.09 -7.43 -9.41
CA ILE A 67 13.98 -6.52 -9.08
C ILE A 67 13.95 -6.16 -7.59
N TRP A 68 14.58 -6.95 -6.72
CA TRP A 68 14.54 -6.81 -5.26
C TRP A 68 15.37 -5.66 -4.68
N LYS A 69 16.05 -4.92 -5.50
CA LYS A 69 17.06 -3.92 -5.11
C LYS A 69 16.59 -2.92 -4.04
N ASN A 70 15.32 -2.52 -4.10
CA ASN A 70 14.73 -1.50 -3.23
C ASN A 70 13.60 -2.07 -2.36
N PHE A 71 13.64 -3.37 -2.09
CA PHE A 71 12.69 -4.05 -1.20
C PHE A 71 13.31 -4.19 0.20
N ASN A 72 12.56 -3.80 1.22
CA ASN A 72 12.96 -3.95 2.62
C ASN A 72 11.83 -4.61 3.41
N PHE A 73 12.17 -5.67 4.14
CA PHE A 73 11.25 -6.34 5.05
C PHE A 73 11.74 -6.20 6.49
N ILE A 74 10.84 -5.84 7.38
CA ILE A 74 11.11 -5.63 8.80
C ILE A 74 10.13 -6.48 9.62
N HIS A 75 10.64 -7.35 10.47
CA HIS A 75 9.83 -8.03 11.48
C HIS A 75 10.05 -7.41 12.86
N LYS A 76 8.97 -6.91 13.45
CA LYS A 76 8.96 -6.45 14.85
C LYS A 76 8.19 -7.44 15.72
N LYS A 77 8.91 -8.13 16.58
CA LYS A 77 8.28 -9.08 17.51
C LYS A 77 7.38 -8.33 18.50
N SER A 78 6.11 -8.76 18.58
CA SER A 78 5.13 -8.20 19.49
C SER A 78 4.16 -9.27 19.99
N ASP A 79 3.86 -9.22 21.30
CA ASP A 79 2.81 -10.02 21.93
C ASP A 79 1.50 -9.23 22.12
N GLU A 80 1.43 -8.00 21.60
CA GLU A 80 0.24 -7.16 21.71
C GLU A 80 -0.94 -7.79 20.93
N PRO A 81 -2.12 -7.92 21.57
CA PRO A 81 -3.28 -8.53 20.93
C PRO A 81 -3.84 -7.69 19.78
N LEU A 82 -3.67 -6.37 19.82
CA LEU A 82 -4.13 -5.45 18.79
C LEU A 82 -2.98 -5.04 17.88
N PHE A 83 -3.25 -5.04 16.58
CA PHE A 83 -2.36 -4.47 15.59
C PHE A 83 -2.54 -2.94 15.55
N HIS A 84 -1.55 -2.21 16.06
CA HIS A 84 -1.59 -0.76 16.12
C HIS A 84 -1.07 -0.13 14.84
N ARG A 85 -1.91 -0.15 13.79
CA ARG A 85 -1.54 0.24 12.42
C ARG A 85 -0.94 1.65 12.35
N GLN A 86 -1.53 2.65 13.01
CA GLN A 86 -1.07 4.04 12.96
C GLN A 86 0.35 4.22 13.51
N ARG A 87 0.68 3.54 14.63
CA ARG A 87 2.04 3.55 15.17
C ARG A 87 3.03 2.91 14.20
N VAL A 88 2.65 1.79 13.60
CA VAL A 88 3.51 1.09 12.62
C VAL A 88 3.74 1.97 11.39
N LEU A 89 2.70 2.64 10.89
CA LEU A 89 2.83 3.59 9.79
C LEU A 89 3.78 4.73 10.14
N ASN A 90 3.65 5.35 11.32
CA ASN A 90 4.54 6.44 11.75
C ASN A 90 6.00 6.00 11.80
N GLU A 91 6.26 4.80 12.33
CA GLU A 91 7.61 4.23 12.32
C GLU A 91 8.15 4.08 10.90
N MET A 92 7.35 3.56 9.98
CA MET A 92 7.74 3.37 8.58
C MET A 92 7.93 4.70 7.83
N ILE A 93 7.06 5.69 8.08
CA ILE A 93 7.16 7.02 7.47
C ILE A 93 8.48 7.70 7.88
N MET A 94 8.92 7.53 9.11
CA MET A 94 10.19 8.10 9.57
C MET A 94 11.40 7.52 8.84
N GLU A 95 11.33 6.26 8.40
CA GLU A 95 12.38 5.60 7.61
C GLU A 95 12.37 6.00 6.12
N CYS A 96 11.31 6.66 5.64
CA CYS A 96 11.21 7.06 4.24
C CYS A 96 12.10 8.27 3.94
N GLU A 97 12.99 8.12 2.96
CA GLU A 97 13.90 9.16 2.47
C GLU A 97 13.48 9.72 1.09
N THR A 98 12.51 9.09 0.44
CA THR A 98 12.00 9.51 -0.88
C THR A 98 11.03 10.69 -0.78
N ASP A 99 10.85 11.41 -1.89
CA ASP A 99 9.96 12.58 -1.97
C ASP A 99 8.49 12.22 -1.74
N ILE A 100 8.12 10.97 -2.06
CA ILE A 100 6.75 10.47 -1.94
C ILE A 100 6.72 9.25 -1.01
N VAL A 101 5.84 9.26 -0.02
CA VAL A 101 5.44 8.08 0.73
C VAL A 101 4.05 7.63 0.31
N VAL A 102 3.88 6.33 0.11
CA VAL A 102 2.61 5.74 -0.26
C VAL A 102 2.13 4.84 0.85
N ASN A 103 1.12 5.29 1.60
CA ASN A 103 0.43 4.46 2.57
C ASN A 103 -0.43 3.45 1.78
N TYR A 104 -0.16 2.15 1.93
CA TYR A 104 -0.71 1.15 1.02
C TYR A 104 -1.23 -0.10 1.75
N ASP A 105 -2.44 -0.51 1.42
CA ASP A 105 -3.03 -1.74 1.93
C ASP A 105 -2.54 -2.97 1.14
N CYS A 106 -2.30 -4.07 1.85
CA CYS A 106 -1.71 -5.28 1.27
C CYS A 106 -2.68 -6.12 0.40
N ASP A 107 -3.87 -5.63 0.13
CA ASP A 107 -4.94 -6.31 -0.61
C ASP A 107 -5.56 -5.45 -1.72
N VAL A 108 -4.85 -4.42 -2.14
CA VAL A 108 -5.29 -3.46 -3.16
C VAL A 108 -4.44 -3.56 -4.41
N ILE A 109 -5.09 -3.57 -5.57
CA ILE A 109 -4.46 -3.43 -6.88
C ILE A 109 -5.28 -2.43 -7.69
N LEU A 110 -4.61 -1.44 -8.26
CA LEU A 110 -5.20 -0.40 -9.11
C LEU A 110 -4.67 -0.53 -10.54
N PRO A 111 -5.31 0.10 -11.54
CA PRO A 111 -4.72 0.25 -12.85
C PRO A 111 -3.33 0.92 -12.77
N LYS A 112 -2.36 0.44 -13.55
CA LYS A 112 -0.97 0.95 -13.52
C LYS A 112 -0.89 2.45 -13.75
N GLU A 113 -1.74 2.98 -14.59
CA GLU A 113 -1.85 4.39 -14.89
C GLU A 113 -2.22 5.24 -13.68
N SER A 114 -3.03 4.69 -12.76
CA SER A 114 -3.43 5.39 -11.53
C SER A 114 -2.22 5.71 -10.64
N TYR A 115 -1.26 4.76 -10.52
CA TYR A 115 -0.03 4.98 -9.75
C TYR A 115 0.87 6.04 -10.41
N THR A 116 1.06 5.94 -11.72
CA THR A 116 1.93 6.87 -12.45
C THR A 116 1.37 8.29 -12.48
N LEU A 117 0.06 8.44 -12.60
CA LEU A 117 -0.61 9.74 -12.55
C LEU A 117 -0.52 10.37 -11.15
N ALA A 118 -0.71 9.57 -10.08
CA ALA A 118 -0.57 10.06 -8.71
C ALA A 118 0.87 10.52 -8.42
N TYR A 119 1.85 9.68 -8.77
CA TYR A 119 3.27 9.99 -8.64
C TYR A 119 3.63 11.30 -9.36
N LYS A 120 3.24 11.41 -10.64
CA LYS A 120 3.50 12.60 -11.44
C LYS A 120 2.85 13.85 -10.86
N GLY A 121 1.59 13.76 -10.40
CA GLY A 121 0.88 14.89 -9.81
C GLY A 121 1.59 15.47 -8.59
N ILE A 122 2.25 14.64 -7.79
CA ILE A 122 3.04 15.10 -6.64
C ILE A 122 4.42 15.60 -7.07
N MET A 123 5.13 14.87 -7.95
CA MET A 123 6.45 15.28 -8.43
C MET A 123 6.43 16.62 -9.18
N ASP A 124 5.37 16.87 -9.93
CA ASP A 124 5.14 18.15 -10.62
C ASP A 124 4.66 19.28 -9.65
N ASN A 125 4.56 19.01 -8.34
CA ASN A 125 4.05 19.91 -7.30
C ASN A 125 2.63 20.45 -7.58
N ILE A 126 1.78 19.66 -8.24
CA ILE A 126 0.37 20.00 -8.47
C ILE A 126 -0.44 19.65 -7.22
N TYR A 127 -0.09 18.56 -6.55
CA TYR A 127 -0.77 18.04 -5.37
C TYR A 127 0.21 17.66 -4.28
N ASP A 128 -0.19 17.80 -3.03
CA ASP A 128 0.53 17.30 -1.86
C ASP A 128 0.03 15.91 -1.44
N VAL A 129 -1.23 15.60 -1.79
CA VAL A 129 -1.88 14.30 -1.50
C VAL A 129 -2.71 13.86 -2.69
N VAL A 130 -2.60 12.58 -3.08
CA VAL A 130 -3.41 11.97 -4.13
C VAL A 130 -3.96 10.63 -3.69
N TYR A 131 -5.27 10.46 -3.87
CA TYR A 131 -5.96 9.17 -3.78
C TYR A 131 -6.16 8.65 -5.21
N PRO A 132 -5.40 7.63 -5.66
CA PRO A 132 -5.38 7.20 -7.07
C PRO A 132 -6.57 6.31 -7.45
N TYR A 133 -7.70 6.45 -6.80
CA TYR A 133 -8.91 5.65 -7.04
C TYR A 133 -10.18 6.47 -6.88
N GLY A 134 -11.24 6.03 -7.60
CA GLY A 134 -12.58 6.61 -7.47
C GLY A 134 -13.37 5.99 -6.33
N GLN A 135 -14.51 6.61 -6.00
CA GLN A 135 -15.46 6.13 -4.99
C GLN A 135 -16.57 5.28 -5.61
N GLY A 136 -17.23 4.47 -4.79
CA GLY A 136 -18.43 3.74 -5.16
C GLY A 136 -18.20 2.69 -6.24
N MET A 137 -18.84 2.87 -7.39
CA MET A 137 -18.80 1.90 -8.50
C MET A 137 -17.41 1.61 -9.06
N PHE A 138 -16.42 2.45 -8.75
CA PHE A 138 -15.04 2.22 -9.18
C PHE A 138 -14.27 1.28 -8.25
N GLN A 139 -14.88 0.91 -7.13
CA GLN A 139 -14.29 -0.03 -6.18
C GLN A 139 -14.87 -1.41 -6.40
N LYS A 140 -14.01 -2.40 -6.59
CA LYS A 140 -14.37 -3.77 -6.90
C LYS A 140 -13.76 -4.73 -5.88
N GLN A 141 -14.51 -5.76 -5.52
CA GLN A 141 -13.99 -6.86 -4.72
C GLN A 141 -13.77 -8.08 -5.61
N VAL A 142 -12.55 -8.57 -5.67
CA VAL A 142 -12.19 -9.78 -6.40
C VAL A 142 -12.38 -11.00 -5.50
N ALA A 143 -12.96 -12.08 -6.04
CA ALA A 143 -12.93 -13.38 -5.40
C ALA A 143 -11.52 -13.99 -5.59
N ALA A 144 -10.62 -13.70 -4.66
CA ALA A 144 -9.22 -14.09 -4.71
C ALA A 144 -9.05 -15.59 -4.41
N THR A 145 -9.40 -16.44 -5.37
CA THR A 145 -9.03 -17.88 -5.34
C THR A 145 -7.59 -18.05 -5.83
N ASP A 146 -6.97 -19.18 -5.49
CA ASP A 146 -5.61 -19.47 -5.97
C ASP A 146 -5.52 -19.44 -7.50
N ILE A 147 -6.55 -19.92 -8.19
CA ILE A 147 -6.63 -19.88 -9.66
C ILE A 147 -6.67 -18.44 -10.17
N THR A 148 -7.49 -17.59 -9.56
CA THR A 148 -7.61 -16.17 -9.94
C THR A 148 -6.28 -15.45 -9.75
N VAL A 149 -5.64 -15.67 -8.62
CA VAL A 149 -4.35 -15.04 -8.27
C VAL A 149 -3.24 -15.51 -9.20
N SER A 150 -3.07 -16.83 -9.39
CA SER A 150 -2.05 -17.38 -10.30
C SER A 150 -2.20 -16.82 -11.71
N LYS A 151 -3.42 -16.83 -12.25
CA LYS A 151 -3.67 -16.27 -13.57
C LYS A 151 -3.35 -14.77 -13.68
N PHE A 152 -3.66 -13.99 -12.64
CA PHE A 152 -3.33 -12.57 -12.62
C PHE A 152 -1.81 -12.35 -12.56
N LEU A 153 -1.09 -13.08 -11.71
CA LEU A 153 0.37 -12.98 -11.60
C LEU A 153 1.06 -13.40 -12.91
N GLU A 154 0.55 -14.42 -13.60
CA GLU A 154 1.09 -14.84 -14.90
C GLU A 154 0.88 -13.83 -16.02
N THR A 155 -0.27 -13.15 -16.03
CA THR A 155 -0.68 -12.31 -17.16
C THR A 155 -0.53 -10.81 -16.92
N GLY A 156 -0.58 -10.37 -15.67
CA GLY A 156 -0.68 -8.96 -15.28
C GLY A 156 -1.97 -8.28 -15.78
N ASP A 157 -2.98 -9.07 -16.16
CA ASP A 157 -4.20 -8.59 -16.81
C ASP A 157 -5.19 -8.02 -15.79
N TYR A 158 -5.20 -6.70 -15.68
CA TYR A 158 -6.14 -5.98 -14.81
C TYR A 158 -7.60 -6.16 -15.25
N GLU A 159 -7.87 -6.22 -16.56
CA GLU A 159 -9.23 -6.41 -17.07
C GLU A 159 -9.78 -7.79 -16.69
N PHE A 160 -8.91 -8.79 -16.59
CA PHE A 160 -9.30 -10.09 -16.04
C PHE A 160 -9.78 -9.97 -14.59
N LEU A 161 -9.08 -9.21 -13.72
CA LEU A 161 -9.53 -8.98 -12.35
C LEU A 161 -10.89 -8.27 -12.34
N ASN A 162 -11.05 -7.27 -13.17
CA ASN A 162 -12.32 -6.55 -13.30
C ASN A 162 -13.48 -7.47 -13.72
N ALA A 163 -13.24 -8.39 -14.65
CA ALA A 163 -14.23 -9.35 -15.13
C ALA A 163 -14.68 -10.38 -14.07
N VAL A 164 -13.81 -10.71 -13.11
CA VAL A 164 -14.10 -11.67 -12.02
C VAL A 164 -14.43 -10.98 -10.68
N SER A 165 -14.67 -9.69 -10.71
CA SER A 165 -14.98 -8.87 -9.55
C SER A 165 -16.48 -8.61 -9.41
N LYS A 166 -16.87 -8.14 -8.24
CA LYS A 166 -18.19 -7.59 -7.94
C LYS A 166 -18.05 -6.19 -7.37
N ASP A 167 -19.13 -5.40 -7.45
CA ASP A 167 -19.17 -4.08 -6.84
C ASP A 167 -18.94 -4.17 -5.33
N HIS A 168 -18.21 -3.22 -4.80
CA HIS A 168 -17.93 -3.05 -3.39
C HIS A 168 -18.50 -1.72 -2.90
N THR A 169 -18.73 -1.61 -1.59
CA THR A 169 -19.08 -0.34 -0.95
C THR A 169 -17.87 0.59 -0.95
N SER A 170 -18.15 1.89 -0.96
CA SER A 170 -17.09 2.91 -0.92
C SER A 170 -16.33 2.85 0.39
N ASP A 171 -15.05 2.47 0.31
CA ASP A 171 -14.11 2.51 1.41
C ASP A 171 -13.00 3.53 1.10
N PHE A 172 -12.32 4.01 2.14
CA PHE A 172 -11.23 4.96 2.05
C PHE A 172 -9.96 4.36 2.67
N GLY A 173 -8.80 4.86 2.24
CA GLY A 173 -7.54 4.48 2.86
C GLY A 173 -6.75 3.40 2.15
N TRP A 174 -7.19 2.91 1.00
CA TRP A 174 -6.57 1.79 0.28
C TRP A 174 -5.17 2.06 -0.25
N ALA A 175 -4.97 3.24 -0.86
CA ALA A 175 -3.71 3.73 -1.38
C ALA A 175 -3.72 5.25 -1.30
N GLN A 176 -2.71 5.81 -0.66
CA GLN A 176 -2.63 7.24 -0.42
C GLN A 176 -1.20 7.71 -0.70
N PHE A 177 -1.05 8.51 -1.74
CA PHE A 177 0.22 9.12 -2.09
C PHE A 177 0.34 10.47 -1.38
N PHE A 178 1.40 10.65 -0.61
CA PHE A 178 1.70 11.89 0.09
C PHE A 178 3.07 12.42 -0.31
N LYS A 179 3.20 13.71 -0.44
CA LYS A 179 4.50 14.35 -0.38
C LYS A 179 5.08 14.12 1.02
N THR A 180 6.22 13.45 1.11
CA THR A 180 6.77 12.96 2.38
C THR A 180 6.99 14.08 3.39
N SER A 181 7.51 15.24 2.95
CA SER A 181 7.70 16.40 3.82
C SER A 181 6.40 16.91 4.41
N VAL A 182 5.36 17.06 3.58
CA VAL A 182 4.03 17.52 4.03
C VAL A 182 3.39 16.54 5.01
N TYR A 183 3.55 15.24 4.78
CA TYR A 183 3.01 14.24 5.69
C TYR A 183 3.71 14.28 7.07
N LYS A 184 5.06 14.38 7.08
CA LYS A 184 5.84 14.51 8.33
C LYS A 184 5.50 15.81 9.07
N GLU A 185 5.42 16.94 8.37
CA GLU A 185 5.07 18.24 8.94
C GLU A 185 3.61 18.29 9.46
N GLY A 186 2.70 17.57 8.80
CA GLY A 186 1.30 17.45 9.21
C GLY A 186 1.06 16.61 10.48
N GLY A 187 2.11 16.01 11.03
CA GLY A 187 2.05 15.23 12.28
C GLY A 187 1.80 13.75 12.08
N MET A 188 1.78 13.27 10.83
CA MET A 188 1.61 11.86 10.47
C MET A 188 0.29 11.25 10.97
N GLU A 189 0.28 9.98 11.36
CA GLU A 189 -0.90 9.28 11.84
C GLU A 189 -1.19 9.56 13.32
N ASN A 190 -2.46 9.67 13.67
CA ASN A 190 -2.86 9.86 15.06
C ASN A 190 -2.86 8.52 15.83
N GLU A 191 -1.84 8.30 16.64
CA GLU A 191 -1.66 7.06 17.41
C GLU A 191 -2.69 6.85 18.53
N ASN A 192 -3.55 7.81 18.83
CA ASN A 192 -4.66 7.59 19.75
C ASN A 192 -5.72 6.65 19.15
N PHE A 193 -5.74 6.48 17.82
CA PHE A 193 -6.58 5.51 17.14
C PHE A 193 -5.92 4.13 17.17
N LYS A 194 -6.45 3.23 18.00
CA LYS A 194 -5.87 1.89 18.22
C LYS A 194 -6.52 0.77 17.43
N ALA A 195 -7.53 1.06 16.60
CA ALA A 195 -8.28 0.08 15.85
C ALA A 195 -8.55 0.56 14.42
N TYR A 196 -9.02 -0.36 13.57
CA TYR A 196 -9.41 -0.08 12.18
C TYR A 196 -10.39 1.08 12.07
N ALA A 197 -10.24 1.88 11.02
CA ALA A 197 -11.20 2.81 10.44
C ALA A 197 -11.21 4.32 10.86
N PRO A 198 -10.39 4.87 11.73
CA PRO A 198 -10.40 6.33 11.91
C PRO A 198 -9.50 7.11 10.95
N GLU A 199 -8.75 6.44 10.09
CA GLU A 199 -7.78 7.07 9.18
C GLU A 199 -8.42 8.09 8.26
N ALA A 200 -9.56 7.75 7.66
CA ALA A 200 -10.30 8.64 6.78
C ALA A 200 -10.80 9.93 7.49
N VAL A 201 -10.97 9.90 8.80
CA VAL A 201 -11.42 11.05 9.60
C VAL A 201 -10.26 11.99 9.92
N SER A 202 -9.06 11.45 10.11
CA SER A 202 -7.85 12.21 10.42
C SER A 202 -7.48 13.18 9.28
N TYR A 203 -7.61 12.73 8.03
CA TYR A 203 -7.25 13.53 6.85
C TYR A 203 -8.25 14.65 6.51
N THR A 204 -9.49 14.58 6.99
CA THR A 204 -10.46 15.67 6.80
C THR A 204 -10.08 16.94 7.56
N HIS A 205 -9.30 16.81 8.64
CA HIS A 205 -8.81 17.97 9.42
C HIS A 205 -7.63 18.67 8.75
N LEU A 206 -6.80 17.98 7.97
CA LEU A 206 -5.72 18.61 7.19
C LEU A 206 -6.28 19.52 6.09
N ARG A 207 -7.41 19.17 5.47
CA ARG A 207 -8.08 20.01 4.46
C ARG A 207 -8.74 21.27 5.02
N ALA A 208 -9.11 21.28 6.30
CA ALA A 208 -9.78 22.44 6.91
C ALA A 208 -8.87 23.65 7.11
N HIS A 209 -7.55 23.48 7.01
CA HIS A 209 -6.59 24.59 7.13
C HIS A 209 -6.28 25.28 5.79
N GLU A 210 -6.62 24.68 4.64
CA GLU A 210 -6.31 25.25 3.32
C GLU A 210 -7.39 26.19 2.76
N THR A 211 -8.58 26.26 3.35
CA THR A 211 -9.68 27.10 2.85
C THR A 211 -9.84 28.43 3.57
N GLY A 212 -8.84 28.89 4.29
CA GLY A 212 -8.88 30.10 5.12
C GLY A 212 -7.96 31.22 4.65
N ASN A 213 -7.88 31.52 3.36
CA ASN A 213 -7.29 32.77 2.86
C ASN A 213 -8.12 33.26 1.68
N ASP A 214 -9.10 34.05 1.96
CA ASP A 214 -9.61 35.14 1.10
C ASP A 214 -9.06 36.47 1.61
#